data_e103a3f9bedf91f8f9a14c78156945b2
#
_entry.id   e103a3f9bedf91f8f9a14c78156945b2
#
_cell.length_a   1.000
_cell.length_b   1.000
_cell.length_c   1.000
_cell.angle_alpha   90.00
_cell.angle_beta   90.00
_cell.angle_gamma   90.00
#
_symmetry.space_group_name_H-M   'P 1'
#
loop_
_entity.id
_entity.type
_entity.pdbx_description
1 polymer ?
#
loop_
_entity_poly.entity_id
_entity_poly.type
_entity_poly.pdbx_seq_one_letter_code
_entity_poly.pdbx_strand_id
1 'polypeptide(L)'
;MLFRSDALAKGAQLLTGGETTQNVLMPAHVVSGVTQDMKLFRDESFGPVVGVIRARDEAHAIKLANDTEYGLSAAVFTRDTARGLRVARQIKSGICHVNGPTVHDEAQMPFGGVGASGYGRFGGKAGIDSFTELRWITMETQPGHFPI
;
A
#
# COMPACT_ATOMS: atom_id res chain seq x y z
N MET A 1 16.46 -10.47 11.21
CA MET A 1 17.00 -11.47 10.24
C MET A 1 16.01 -12.57 9.85
N LEU A 2 14.93 -12.76 10.58
CA LEU A 2 13.97 -13.85 10.39
C LEU A 2 13.44 -13.97 8.94
N PHE A 3 13.00 -12.86 8.33
CA PHE A 3 12.47 -12.84 6.96
C PHE A 3 13.48 -13.29 5.90
N ARG A 4 14.70 -12.73 5.96
CA ARG A 4 15.79 -13.12 5.05
C ARG A 4 16.14 -14.60 5.19
N SER A 5 16.32 -15.07 6.42
CA SER A 5 16.71 -16.45 6.68
C SER A 5 15.65 -17.45 6.25
N ASP A 6 14.37 -17.16 6.46
CA ASP A 6 13.25 -17.96 5.97
C ASP A 6 13.26 -18.05 4.43
N ALA A 7 13.40 -16.89 3.76
CA ALA A 7 13.43 -16.84 2.30
C ALA A 7 14.59 -17.62 1.70
N LEU A 8 15.79 -17.44 2.23
CA LEU A 8 16.98 -18.16 1.77
C LEU A 8 16.87 -19.67 2.02
N ALA A 9 16.34 -20.09 3.17
CA ALA A 9 16.12 -21.51 3.47
C ALA A 9 15.09 -22.17 2.52
N LYS A 10 14.19 -21.37 1.94
CA LYS A 10 13.19 -21.80 0.96
C LYS A 10 13.65 -21.61 -0.51
N GLY A 11 14.92 -21.32 -0.73
CA GLY A 11 15.50 -21.26 -2.07
C GLY A 11 15.53 -19.89 -2.74
N ALA A 12 15.14 -18.83 -2.06
CA ALA A 12 15.34 -17.46 -2.55
C ALA A 12 16.83 -17.10 -2.60
N GLN A 13 17.20 -16.13 -3.43
CA GLN A 13 18.57 -15.71 -3.64
C GLN A 13 18.82 -14.29 -3.13
N LEU A 14 19.86 -14.11 -2.34
CA LEU A 14 20.33 -12.80 -1.93
C LEU A 14 21.09 -12.13 -3.07
N LEU A 15 20.56 -11.05 -3.62
CA LEU A 15 21.20 -10.28 -4.69
C LEU A 15 22.18 -9.24 -4.16
N THR A 16 21.83 -8.60 -3.05
CA THR A 16 22.69 -7.64 -2.35
C THR A 16 22.38 -7.68 -0.86
N GLY A 17 23.32 -7.23 -0.07
CA GLY A 17 23.29 -7.24 1.39
C GLY A 17 24.51 -7.96 1.93
N GLY A 18 24.63 -8.09 3.23
CA GLY A 18 25.76 -8.71 3.89
C GLY A 18 25.39 -9.18 5.29
N GLU A 19 26.40 -9.50 6.06
CA GLU A 19 26.21 -9.79 7.48
C GLU A 19 25.89 -8.52 8.25
N THR A 20 25.11 -8.68 9.30
CA THR A 20 24.83 -7.58 10.23
C THR A 20 26.11 -7.28 11.01
N THR A 21 26.62 -6.09 10.82
CA THR A 21 27.78 -5.61 11.58
C THR A 21 27.32 -4.84 12.79
N GLN A 22 27.89 -5.17 13.94
CA GLN A 22 27.70 -4.45 15.22
C GLN A 22 26.23 -4.12 15.58
N ASN A 23 25.56 -5.07 16.19
CA ASN A 23 24.28 -4.94 16.89
C ASN A 23 23.07 -4.54 16.03
N VAL A 24 22.97 -3.31 15.57
CA VAL A 24 21.76 -2.77 14.90
C VAL A 24 22.01 -2.30 13.47
N LEU A 25 23.25 -2.29 13.00
CA LEU A 25 23.58 -1.91 11.63
C LEU A 25 23.38 -3.09 10.68
N MET A 26 22.33 -3.02 9.90
CA MET A 26 22.01 -4.02 8.87
C MET A 26 22.07 -3.35 7.49
N PRO A 27 22.88 -3.84 6.57
CA PRO A 27 22.87 -3.33 5.19
C PRO A 27 21.53 -3.64 4.50
N ALA A 28 21.18 -2.84 3.49
CA ALA A 28 20.00 -3.12 2.69
C ALA A 28 20.12 -4.45 1.96
N HIS A 29 19.07 -5.26 2.03
CA HIS A 29 19.01 -6.58 1.43
C HIS A 29 17.98 -6.60 0.30
N VAL A 30 18.38 -7.16 -0.84
CA VAL A 30 17.48 -7.46 -1.96
C VAL A 30 17.48 -8.97 -2.17
N VAL A 31 16.30 -9.57 -2.05
CA VAL A 31 16.11 -11.03 -2.13
C VAL A 31 15.24 -11.34 -3.35
N SER A 32 15.75 -12.11 -4.30
CA SER A 32 15.02 -12.53 -5.50
C SER A 32 14.46 -13.95 -5.38
N GLY A 33 13.49 -14.27 -6.23
CA GLY A 33 12.85 -15.59 -6.21
C GLY A 33 11.96 -15.81 -5.01
N VAL A 34 11.42 -14.75 -4.44
CA VAL A 34 10.46 -14.82 -3.33
C VAL A 34 9.16 -15.46 -3.82
N THR A 35 8.64 -16.39 -3.03
CA THR A 35 7.38 -17.11 -3.28
C THR A 35 6.36 -16.86 -2.18
N GLN A 36 5.10 -17.18 -2.46
CA GLN A 36 3.95 -16.86 -1.60
C GLN A 36 3.97 -17.59 -0.24
N ASP A 37 4.75 -18.65 -0.08
CA ASP A 37 4.93 -19.41 1.17
C ASP A 37 6.02 -18.84 2.08
N MET A 38 6.74 -17.83 1.63
CA MET A 38 7.81 -17.17 2.38
C MET A 38 7.27 -16.05 3.26
N LYS A 39 7.85 -15.90 4.46
CA LYS A 39 7.49 -14.81 5.38
C LYS A 39 7.70 -13.44 4.76
N LEU A 40 8.75 -13.27 3.95
CA LEU A 40 9.04 -12.01 3.25
C LEU A 40 7.94 -11.60 2.25
N PHE A 41 7.08 -12.55 1.83
CA PHE A 41 5.91 -12.26 1.02
C PHE A 41 4.69 -11.91 1.88
N ARG A 42 4.48 -12.61 2.99
CA ARG A 42 3.24 -12.56 3.78
C ARG A 42 3.26 -11.54 4.89
N ASP A 43 4.37 -11.43 5.59
CA ASP A 43 4.45 -10.67 6.82
C ASP A 43 5.03 -9.28 6.53
N GLU A 44 4.53 -8.27 7.25
CA GLU A 44 5.07 -6.93 7.18
C GLU A 44 6.47 -6.87 7.78
N SER A 45 7.41 -6.26 7.06
CA SER A 45 8.79 -6.07 7.51
C SER A 45 9.16 -4.59 7.52
N PHE A 46 9.47 -4.06 8.70
CA PHE A 46 10.02 -2.72 8.87
C PHE A 46 11.56 -2.67 8.74
N GLY A 47 12.21 -3.80 8.43
CA GLY A 47 13.66 -3.87 8.24
C GLY A 47 14.10 -3.50 6.82
N PRO A 48 15.39 -3.25 6.60
CA PRO A 48 15.95 -2.91 5.30
C PRO A 48 16.08 -4.15 4.40
N VAL A 49 14.96 -4.81 4.11
CA VAL A 49 14.88 -5.97 3.24
C VAL A 49 13.71 -5.85 2.27
N VAL A 50 13.94 -6.15 1.00
CA VAL A 50 12.90 -6.15 -0.04
C VAL A 50 12.94 -7.47 -0.82
N GLY A 51 11.75 -8.04 -1.05
CA GLY A 51 11.55 -9.20 -1.90
C GLY A 51 11.28 -8.82 -3.35
N VAL A 52 11.89 -9.51 -4.29
CA VAL A 52 11.64 -9.38 -5.73
C VAL A 52 10.95 -10.64 -6.22
N ILE A 53 9.78 -10.46 -6.81
CA ILE A 53 8.94 -11.53 -7.33
C ILE A 53 8.82 -11.35 -8.84
N ARG A 54 9.10 -12.38 -9.60
CA ARG A 54 8.93 -12.34 -11.06
C ARG A 54 7.50 -12.70 -11.44
N ALA A 55 6.79 -11.76 -12.04
CA ALA A 55 5.50 -12.03 -12.65
C ALA A 55 5.68 -12.55 -14.11
N ARG A 56 4.77 -13.41 -14.55
CA ARG A 56 4.76 -13.94 -15.93
C ARG A 56 4.21 -12.92 -16.92
N ASP A 57 3.23 -12.16 -16.49
CA ASP A 57 2.50 -11.16 -17.28
C ASP A 57 1.88 -10.10 -16.34
N GLU A 58 1.22 -9.11 -16.92
CA GLU A 58 0.55 -8.02 -16.19
C GLU A 58 -0.55 -8.52 -15.26
N ALA A 59 -1.39 -9.45 -15.72
CA ALA A 59 -2.48 -9.99 -14.91
C ALA A 59 -1.95 -10.75 -13.69
N HIS A 60 -0.86 -11.50 -13.87
CA HIS A 60 -0.18 -12.18 -12.77
C HIS A 60 0.48 -11.18 -11.80
N ALA A 61 1.07 -10.10 -12.29
CA ALA A 61 1.63 -9.04 -11.45
C ALA A 61 0.55 -8.39 -10.57
N ILE A 62 -0.60 -8.06 -11.15
CA ILE A 62 -1.74 -7.51 -10.41
C ILE A 62 -2.27 -8.50 -9.38
N LYS A 63 -2.37 -9.78 -9.73
CA LYS A 63 -2.78 -10.83 -8.80
C LYS A 63 -1.83 -10.92 -7.60
N LEU A 64 -0.53 -10.95 -7.86
CA LEU A 64 0.50 -10.99 -6.80
C LEU A 64 0.46 -9.73 -5.92
N ALA A 65 0.33 -8.55 -6.52
CA ALA A 65 0.23 -7.29 -5.77
C ALA A 65 -1.01 -7.24 -4.86
N ASN A 66 -2.08 -7.92 -5.23
CA ASN A 66 -3.32 -7.99 -4.45
C ASN A 66 -3.40 -9.20 -3.49
N ASP A 67 -2.41 -10.10 -3.51
CA ASP A 67 -2.37 -11.27 -2.65
C ASP A 67 -1.69 -10.94 -1.30
N THR A 68 -2.26 -9.98 -0.61
CA THR A 68 -1.85 -9.52 0.72
C THR A 68 -3.07 -9.05 1.50
N GLU A 69 -3.01 -9.11 2.80
CA GLU A 69 -4.02 -8.51 3.67
C GLU A 69 -3.85 -6.99 3.83
N TYR A 70 -2.68 -6.46 3.47
CA TYR A 70 -2.36 -5.04 3.55
C TYR A 70 -2.73 -4.29 2.27
N GLY A 71 -2.82 -2.98 2.36
CA GLY A 71 -3.13 -2.13 1.21
C GLY A 71 -2.99 -0.64 1.53
N LEU A 72 -1.83 -0.22 2.03
CA LEU A 72 -1.58 1.20 2.28
C LEU A 72 -1.20 1.92 0.98
N SER A 73 -0.07 1.57 0.40
CA SER A 73 0.47 2.25 -0.76
C SER A 73 1.05 1.26 -1.77
N ALA A 74 0.86 1.57 -3.04
CA ALA A 74 1.42 0.84 -4.17
C ALA A 74 2.05 1.79 -5.18
N ALA A 75 2.88 1.24 -6.08
CA ALA A 75 3.45 1.98 -7.19
C ALA A 75 3.48 1.13 -8.47
N VAL A 76 3.27 1.79 -9.60
CA VAL A 76 3.38 1.19 -10.94
C VAL A 76 4.38 1.99 -11.76
N PHE A 77 5.45 1.35 -12.20
CA PHE A 77 6.47 1.99 -13.03
C PHE A 77 6.33 1.53 -14.48
N THR A 78 6.09 2.45 -15.39
CA THR A 78 5.94 2.17 -16.82
C THR A 78 6.18 3.41 -17.67
N ARG A 79 6.64 3.23 -18.91
CA ARG A 79 6.71 4.32 -19.89
C ARG A 79 5.35 4.71 -20.46
N ASP A 80 4.42 3.77 -20.51
CA ASP A 80 3.04 4.00 -20.92
C ASP A 80 2.17 4.37 -19.70
N THR A 81 1.98 5.67 -19.50
CA THR A 81 1.21 6.19 -18.36
C THR A 81 -0.26 5.82 -18.40
N ALA A 82 -0.85 5.65 -19.59
CA ALA A 82 -2.23 5.17 -19.74
C ALA A 82 -2.36 3.72 -19.26
N ARG A 83 -1.39 2.87 -19.61
CA ARG A 83 -1.27 1.51 -19.07
C ARG A 83 -1.06 1.54 -17.56
N GLY A 84 -0.18 2.41 -17.07
CA GLY A 84 0.07 2.60 -15.64
C GLY A 84 -1.21 2.89 -14.87
N LEU A 85 -2.04 3.80 -15.37
CA LEU A 85 -3.33 4.14 -14.77
C LEU A 85 -4.31 2.94 -14.79
N ARG A 86 -4.36 2.19 -15.89
CA ARG A 86 -5.22 0.97 -15.96
C ARG A 86 -4.79 -0.08 -14.93
N VAL A 87 -3.49 -0.28 -14.75
CA VAL A 87 -2.96 -1.21 -13.74
C VAL A 87 -3.23 -0.69 -12.33
N ALA A 88 -2.94 0.59 -12.06
CA ALA A 88 -3.14 1.20 -10.75
C ALA A 88 -4.59 1.07 -10.25
N ARG A 89 -5.58 1.20 -11.15
CA ARG A 89 -7.01 1.01 -10.82
C ARG A 89 -7.38 -0.42 -10.39
N GLN A 90 -6.52 -1.40 -10.67
CA GLN A 90 -6.75 -2.81 -10.32
C GLN A 90 -5.98 -3.23 -9.06
N ILE A 91 -5.10 -2.39 -8.54
CA ILE A 91 -4.37 -2.65 -7.30
C ILE A 91 -5.22 -2.19 -6.11
N LYS A 92 -5.43 -3.09 -5.15
CA LYS A 92 -6.19 -2.84 -3.93
C LYS A 92 -5.31 -2.15 -2.89
N SER A 93 -5.21 -0.83 -2.99
CA SER A 93 -4.51 0.00 -2.02
C SER A 93 -5.23 1.33 -1.84
N GLY A 94 -5.01 1.98 -0.71
CA GLY A 94 -5.55 3.32 -0.47
C GLY A 94 -4.85 4.39 -1.30
N ILE A 95 -3.58 4.15 -1.63
CA ILE A 95 -2.73 5.04 -2.42
C ILE A 95 -2.07 4.21 -3.52
N CYS A 96 -2.02 4.75 -4.73
CA CYS A 96 -1.28 4.13 -5.83
C CYS A 96 -0.63 5.19 -6.71
N HIS A 97 0.67 5.14 -6.83
CA HIS A 97 1.48 6.07 -7.62
C HIS A 97 1.82 5.47 -8.99
N VAL A 98 1.77 6.27 -10.04
CA VAL A 98 2.31 5.90 -11.35
C VAL A 98 3.63 6.65 -11.55
N ASN A 99 4.72 5.90 -11.66
CA ASN A 99 6.09 6.41 -11.78
C ASN A 99 6.56 7.25 -10.57
N GLY A 100 5.97 7.02 -9.40
CA GLY A 100 6.37 7.62 -8.14
C GLY A 100 6.66 6.55 -7.08
N PRO A 101 7.39 6.88 -6.02
CA PRO A 101 7.68 5.95 -4.93
C PRO A 101 6.45 5.68 -4.06
N THR A 102 6.40 4.54 -3.39
CA THR A 102 5.34 4.22 -2.43
C THR A 102 5.39 5.08 -1.17
N VAL A 103 6.56 5.59 -0.82
CA VAL A 103 6.77 6.51 0.30
C VAL A 103 6.68 7.94 -0.22
N HIS A 104 5.46 8.39 -0.46
CA HIS A 104 5.15 9.74 -0.88
C HIS A 104 3.82 10.17 -0.27
N ASP A 105 3.79 11.34 0.33
CA ASP A 105 2.60 11.91 0.95
C ASP A 105 2.53 13.42 0.69
N GLU A 106 1.31 13.93 0.58
CA GLU A 106 1.02 15.35 0.47
C GLU A 106 -0.12 15.70 1.43
N ALA A 107 0.07 16.71 2.25
CA ALA A 107 -0.82 17.06 3.37
C ALA A 107 -2.29 17.29 2.97
N GLN A 108 -2.56 17.69 1.73
CA GLN A 108 -3.90 17.91 1.21
C GLN A 108 -4.55 16.66 0.61
N MET A 109 -3.80 15.57 0.43
CA MET A 109 -4.29 14.34 -0.19
C MET A 109 -4.86 13.37 0.86
N PRO A 110 -5.86 12.54 0.49
CA PRO A 110 -6.49 11.62 1.42
C PRO A 110 -5.60 10.40 1.69
N PHE A 111 -4.74 10.51 2.69
CA PHE A 111 -3.83 9.44 3.11
C PHE A 111 -4.58 8.37 3.91
N GLY A 112 -4.36 7.10 3.57
CA GLY A 112 -4.89 5.96 4.31
C GLY A 112 -4.91 4.68 3.49
N GLY A 113 -5.08 3.54 4.17
CA GLY A 113 -5.05 2.21 3.60
C GLY A 113 -6.41 1.53 3.46
N VAL A 114 -6.37 0.27 3.06
CA VAL A 114 -7.47 -0.69 3.05
C VAL A 114 -7.01 -2.00 3.68
N GLY A 115 -7.96 -2.89 4.01
CA GLY A 115 -7.65 -4.16 4.64
C GLY A 115 -6.97 -3.99 6.00
N ALA A 116 -5.94 -4.78 6.29
CA ALA A 116 -5.18 -4.72 7.55
C ALA A 116 -4.36 -3.42 7.71
N SER A 117 -4.15 -2.64 6.65
CA SER A 117 -3.55 -1.31 6.73
C SER A 117 -4.47 -0.24 7.30
N GLY A 118 -5.67 -0.61 7.73
CA GLY A 118 -6.62 0.25 8.42
C GLY A 118 -7.70 0.84 7.51
N TYR A 119 -8.47 1.76 8.07
CA TYR A 119 -9.59 2.42 7.43
C TYR A 119 -9.58 3.91 7.74
N GLY A 120 -10.44 4.66 7.03
CA GLY A 120 -10.47 6.11 7.12
C GLY A 120 -9.42 6.78 6.22
N ARG A 121 -9.42 8.08 6.22
CA ARG A 121 -8.46 8.89 5.47
C ARG A 121 -8.09 10.12 6.30
N PHE A 122 -6.80 10.47 6.27
CA PHE A 122 -6.27 11.70 6.85
C PHE A 122 -5.89 12.67 5.73
N GLY A 123 -5.63 13.91 6.11
CA GLY A 123 -5.25 14.96 5.17
C GLY A 123 -6.42 15.65 4.49
N GLY A 124 -6.25 16.93 4.18
CA GLY A 124 -7.19 17.75 3.44
C GLY A 124 -8.63 17.69 3.97
N LYS A 125 -9.57 17.68 3.04
CA LYS A 125 -11.01 17.59 3.36
C LYS A 125 -11.37 16.29 4.10
N ALA A 126 -10.74 15.17 3.78
CA ALA A 126 -11.03 13.88 4.42
C ALA A 126 -10.74 13.92 5.93
N GLY A 127 -9.66 14.59 6.33
CA GLY A 127 -9.34 14.81 7.74
C GLY A 127 -10.37 15.69 8.42
N ILE A 128 -10.79 16.78 7.78
CA ILE A 128 -11.85 17.68 8.32
C ILE A 128 -13.15 16.88 8.50
N ASP A 129 -13.56 16.13 7.49
CA ASP A 129 -14.80 15.34 7.53
C ASP A 129 -14.78 14.29 8.67
N SER A 130 -13.60 13.76 9.03
CA SER A 130 -13.46 12.78 10.12
C SER A 130 -13.66 13.39 11.53
N PHE A 131 -13.52 14.72 11.67
CA PHE A 131 -13.67 15.45 12.93
C PHE A 131 -14.91 16.35 12.97
N THR A 132 -15.77 16.28 11.96
CA THR A 132 -16.99 17.09 11.87
C THR A 132 -18.20 16.22 11.57
N GLU A 133 -19.37 16.72 11.97
CA GLU A 133 -20.64 16.08 11.64
C GLU A 133 -21.49 17.02 10.78
N LEU A 134 -22.17 16.45 9.79
CA LEU A 134 -23.10 17.21 8.97
C LEU A 134 -24.39 17.46 9.75
N ARG A 135 -24.83 18.72 9.77
CA ARG A 135 -26.08 19.11 10.37
C ARG A 135 -26.97 19.80 9.34
N TRP A 136 -28.16 19.29 9.14
CA TRP A 136 -29.17 19.92 8.32
C TRP A 136 -30.06 20.81 9.21
N ILE A 137 -30.19 22.10 8.87
CA ILE A 137 -31.06 23.03 9.52
C ILE A 137 -31.99 23.60 8.46
N THR A 138 -33.31 23.50 8.69
CA THR A 138 -34.32 24.17 7.88
C THR A 138 -34.94 25.26 8.74
N MET A 139 -35.32 26.39 8.11
CA MET A 139 -36.03 27.47 8.75
C MET A 139 -37.22 27.86 7.86
N GLU A 140 -38.41 27.67 8.39
CA GLU A 140 -39.63 28.18 7.76
C GLU A 140 -39.99 29.53 8.37
N THR A 141 -40.17 30.51 7.52
CA THR A 141 -40.53 31.88 7.94
C THR A 141 -42.05 32.10 8.02
N GLN A 142 -42.85 31.14 7.55
CA GLN A 142 -44.30 31.12 7.68
C GLN A 142 -44.74 29.69 8.05
N PRO A 143 -45.91 29.53 8.75
CA PRO A 143 -46.44 28.22 9.05
C PRO A 143 -46.65 27.38 7.78
N GLY A 144 -46.05 26.19 7.73
CA GLY A 144 -46.24 25.24 6.64
C GLY A 144 -47.63 24.64 6.63
N HIS A 145 -48.13 24.30 5.46
CA HIS A 145 -49.37 23.53 5.32
C HIS A 145 -49.03 22.04 5.44
N PHE A 146 -49.56 21.41 6.51
CA PHE A 146 -49.40 19.96 6.69
C PHE A 146 -50.59 19.25 6.06
N PRO A 147 -50.41 18.48 5.00
CA PRO A 147 -51.45 17.60 4.47
C PRO A 147 -51.75 16.51 5.51
N ILE A 148 -52.97 16.55 6.03
CA ILE A 148 -53.51 15.50 6.90
C ILE A 148 -54.45 14.66 6.06
#